data_94d8b2310d1277132a8fab9472608e3d
#
_entry.id   94d8b2310d1277132a8fab9472608e3d
#
_cell.length_a   1.000
_cell.length_b   1.000
_cell.length_c   1.000
_cell.angle_alpha   90.00
_cell.angle_beta   90.00
_cell.angle_gamma   90.00
#
_symmetry.space_group_name_H-M   'P 1'
#
loop_
_entity.id
_entity.type
_entity.pdbx_description
1 polymer ?
#
loop_
_entity_poly.entity_id
_entity_poly.type
_entity_poly.pdbx_seq_one_letter_code
_entity_poly.pdbx_strand_id
1 'polypeptide(L)'
;IRFGVLPWPAGMASEFAAKCFKAWRAEYKTAEMQDRERVLFVVEKISANRGRFALQRPGSETLIQAASALPCMGVLKVTIEDIPTEAFINRTLFDAELCPVGDVPKVVLSALAKQGLLKQNDRSHPHMFKASGPIGKMIAPHLSGARCVYVVMPVVESSGNSA
;
A
#
# COMPACT_ATOMS: atom_id res chain seq x y z
N ILE A 1 -11.58 -50.28 -26.27
CA ILE A 1 -10.48 -49.37 -25.90
C ILE A 1 -10.36 -49.46 -24.38
N ARG A 2 -9.39 -50.22 -23.85
CA ARG A 2 -9.08 -50.23 -22.44
C ARG A 2 -8.31 -48.94 -22.16
N PHE A 3 -8.93 -48.02 -21.47
CA PHE A 3 -8.21 -46.88 -20.86
C PHE A 3 -7.22 -47.47 -19.84
N GLY A 4 -5.93 -47.42 -20.16
CA GLY A 4 -4.89 -47.84 -19.22
C GLY A 4 -4.98 -46.96 -17.98
N VAL A 5 -5.55 -47.51 -16.92
CA VAL A 5 -5.39 -46.95 -15.59
C VAL A 5 -3.91 -47.05 -15.27
N LEU A 6 -3.26 -45.92 -14.99
CA LEU A 6 -1.87 -45.91 -14.54
C LEU A 6 -1.73 -46.93 -13.39
N PRO A 7 -0.75 -47.85 -13.44
CA PRO A 7 -0.61 -48.87 -12.42
C PRO A 7 0.03 -48.25 -11.14
N TRP A 8 -0.78 -47.43 -10.49
CA TRP A 8 -0.33 -46.91 -9.19
C TRP A 8 -0.66 -47.93 -8.10
N PRO A 9 0.30 -48.20 -7.19
CA PRO A 9 0.03 -48.98 -6.00
C PRO A 9 -1.19 -48.47 -5.25
N ALA A 10 -1.94 -49.34 -4.61
CA ALA A 10 -3.09 -48.97 -3.82
C ALA A 10 -2.70 -47.91 -2.77
N GLY A 11 -3.41 -46.80 -2.73
CA GLY A 11 -3.13 -45.70 -1.81
C GLY A 11 -2.21 -44.59 -2.33
N MET A 12 -1.37 -44.82 -3.35
CA MET A 12 -0.42 -43.83 -3.85
C MET A 12 -1.12 -42.56 -4.38
N ALA A 13 -2.26 -42.72 -5.04
CA ALA A 13 -3.04 -41.56 -5.55
C ALA A 13 -3.55 -40.67 -4.41
N SER A 14 -4.04 -41.28 -3.32
CA SER A 14 -4.51 -40.53 -2.15
C SER A 14 -3.37 -39.87 -1.39
N GLU A 15 -2.23 -40.51 -1.24
CA GLU A 15 -1.05 -39.92 -0.62
C GLU A 15 -0.51 -38.73 -1.44
N PHE A 16 -0.45 -38.88 -2.76
CA PHE A 16 -0.01 -37.79 -3.63
C PHE A 16 -0.99 -36.62 -3.60
N ALA A 17 -2.30 -36.89 -3.68
CA ALA A 17 -3.32 -35.86 -3.52
C ALA A 17 -3.24 -35.14 -2.16
N ALA A 18 -3.03 -35.86 -1.08
CA ALA A 18 -2.84 -35.29 0.25
C ALA A 18 -1.58 -34.39 0.33
N LYS A 19 -0.46 -34.83 -0.27
CA LYS A 19 0.77 -34.01 -0.35
C LYS A 19 0.55 -32.74 -1.17
N CYS A 20 -0.07 -32.84 -2.35
CA CYS A 20 -0.41 -31.69 -3.19
C CYS A 20 -1.36 -30.73 -2.47
N PHE A 21 -2.40 -31.23 -1.80
CA PHE A 21 -3.33 -30.43 -1.04
C PHE A 21 -2.67 -29.72 0.14
N LYS A 22 -1.77 -30.41 0.86
CA LYS A 22 -1.00 -29.82 1.97
C LYS A 22 -0.08 -28.70 1.46
N ALA A 23 0.63 -28.91 0.35
CA ALA A 23 1.47 -27.90 -0.27
C ALA A 23 0.63 -26.69 -0.74
N TRP A 24 -0.46 -26.95 -1.46
CA TRP A 24 -1.38 -25.88 -1.90
C TRP A 24 -1.93 -25.11 -0.71
N ARG A 25 -2.36 -25.77 0.36
CA ARG A 25 -2.89 -25.12 1.57
C ARG A 25 -1.82 -24.27 2.27
N ALA A 26 -0.55 -24.66 2.24
CA ALA A 26 0.53 -23.88 2.82
C ALA A 26 0.81 -22.59 2.02
N GLU A 27 0.61 -22.62 0.71
CA GLU A 27 0.81 -21.48 -0.19
C GLU A 27 -0.46 -20.65 -0.41
N TYR A 28 -1.63 -21.23 -0.08
CA TYR A 28 -2.91 -20.58 -0.29
C TYR A 28 -3.11 -19.40 0.64
N LYS A 29 -3.18 -18.22 0.06
CA LYS A 29 -3.52 -16.99 0.77
C LYS A 29 -4.96 -16.59 0.48
N THR A 30 -5.73 -16.33 1.53
CA THR A 30 -7.07 -15.77 1.37
C THR A 30 -6.99 -14.38 0.74
N ALA A 31 -8.08 -13.93 0.13
CA ALA A 31 -8.15 -12.57 -0.43
C ALA A 31 -7.85 -11.50 0.64
N GLU A 32 -8.30 -11.72 1.89
CA GLU A 32 -8.02 -10.82 3.01
C GLU A 32 -6.53 -10.79 3.39
N MET A 33 -5.86 -11.94 3.39
CA MET A 33 -4.42 -12.01 3.64
C MET A 33 -3.64 -11.28 2.54
N GLN A 34 -4.02 -11.46 1.28
CA GLN A 34 -3.41 -10.76 0.15
C GLN A 34 -3.64 -9.25 0.23
N ASP A 35 -4.87 -8.80 0.56
CA ASP A 35 -5.18 -7.39 0.75
C ASP A 35 -4.35 -6.79 1.89
N ARG A 36 -4.17 -7.52 3.00
CA ARG A 36 -3.34 -7.08 4.12
C ARG A 36 -1.86 -6.97 3.73
N GLU A 37 -1.32 -7.92 2.99
CA GLU A 37 0.06 -7.86 2.49
C GLU A 37 0.29 -6.66 1.56
N ARG A 38 -0.68 -6.37 0.65
CA ARG A 38 -0.64 -5.18 -0.21
C ARG A 38 -0.57 -3.89 0.59
N VAL A 39 -1.40 -3.79 1.63
CA VAL A 39 -1.43 -2.63 2.52
C VAL A 39 -0.11 -2.46 3.25
N LEU A 40 0.42 -3.52 3.85
CA LEU A 40 1.72 -3.50 4.54
C LEU A 40 2.84 -3.06 3.58
N PHE A 41 2.87 -3.62 2.37
CA PHE A 41 3.86 -3.24 1.36
C PHE A 41 3.82 -1.74 1.06
N VAL A 42 2.62 -1.15 0.86
CA VAL A 42 2.50 0.29 0.59
C VAL A 42 2.99 1.11 1.77
N VAL A 43 2.59 0.76 3.00
CA VAL A 43 2.98 1.48 4.23
C VAL A 43 4.50 1.43 4.43
N GLU A 44 5.11 0.25 4.27
CA GLU A 44 6.55 0.07 4.36
C GLU A 44 7.30 0.86 3.27
N LYS A 45 6.80 0.84 2.04
CA LYS A 45 7.39 1.60 0.92
C LYS A 45 7.32 3.10 1.14
N ILE A 46 6.20 3.63 1.65
CA ILE A 46 6.09 5.05 2.01
C ILE A 46 7.15 5.40 3.07
N SER A 47 7.25 4.59 4.12
CA SER A 47 8.19 4.79 5.21
C SER A 47 9.65 4.72 4.75
N ALA A 48 9.98 3.74 3.92
CA ALA A 48 11.32 3.56 3.36
C ALA A 48 11.74 4.69 2.40
N ASN A 49 10.77 5.28 1.70
CA ASN A 49 11.01 6.39 0.75
C ASN A 49 10.75 7.77 1.36
N ARG A 50 10.75 7.91 2.68
CA ARG A 50 10.44 9.15 3.38
C ARG A 50 11.25 10.36 2.87
N GLY A 51 12.52 10.19 2.56
CA GLY A 51 13.38 11.25 2.01
C GLY A 51 12.94 11.81 0.65
N ARG A 52 12.00 11.14 -0.03
CA ARG A 52 11.42 11.57 -1.32
C ARG A 52 10.11 12.34 -1.16
N PHE A 53 9.68 12.61 0.06
CA PHE A 53 8.49 13.41 0.34
C PHE A 53 8.88 14.77 0.89
N ALA A 54 8.13 15.80 0.51
CA ALA A 54 8.15 17.04 1.25
C ALA A 54 7.42 16.83 2.57
N LEU A 55 7.99 17.29 3.67
CA LEU A 55 7.45 17.02 5.01
C LEU A 55 6.65 18.22 5.55
N GLN A 56 5.48 17.93 6.09
CA GLN A 56 4.67 18.88 6.84
C GLN A 56 4.67 18.50 8.31
N ARG A 57 5.20 19.40 9.16
CA ARG A 57 5.14 19.27 10.61
C ARG A 57 3.89 19.92 11.19
N PRO A 58 3.41 19.48 12.36
CA PRO A 58 2.28 20.09 13.05
C PRO A 58 2.51 21.59 13.28
N GLY A 59 1.49 22.41 13.03
CA GLY A 59 1.54 23.85 13.23
C GLY A 59 2.38 24.63 12.21
N SER A 60 2.99 23.96 11.23
CA SER A 60 3.76 24.62 10.16
C SER A 60 2.92 24.75 8.89
N GLU A 61 2.86 25.95 8.34
CA GLU A 61 2.29 26.22 7.01
C GLU A 61 3.30 26.00 5.88
N THR A 62 4.58 25.78 6.22
CA THR A 62 5.65 25.57 5.25
C THR A 62 6.04 24.10 5.17
N LEU A 63 6.42 23.66 3.98
CA LEU A 63 6.92 22.31 3.73
C LEU A 63 8.45 22.30 3.80
N ILE A 64 8.99 21.27 4.46
CA ILE A 64 10.41 20.93 4.37
C ILE A 64 10.56 20.14 3.06
N GLN A 65 11.43 20.61 2.17
CA GLN A 65 11.67 19.99 0.88
C GLN A 65 12.17 18.55 1.01
N ALA A 66 11.87 17.73 0.00
CA ALA A 66 12.40 16.38 -0.07
C ALA A 66 13.93 16.39 -0.11
N ALA A 67 14.55 15.54 0.71
CA ALA A 67 16.01 15.45 0.81
C ALA A 67 16.66 14.68 -0.33
N SER A 68 15.87 13.89 -1.08
CA SER A 68 16.36 13.05 -2.18
C SER A 68 16.48 13.80 -3.49
N ALA A 69 17.51 13.46 -4.28
CA ALA A 69 17.64 13.90 -5.67
C ALA A 69 16.64 13.23 -6.65
N LEU A 70 15.94 12.17 -6.20
CA LEU A 70 14.90 11.49 -6.98
C LEU A 70 13.63 12.34 -7.04
N PRO A 71 12.74 12.09 -8.00
CA PRO A 71 11.46 12.80 -8.09
C PRO A 71 10.69 12.76 -6.78
N CYS A 72 10.16 13.90 -6.37
CA CYS A 72 9.35 14.02 -5.17
C CYS A 72 8.06 13.20 -5.32
N MET A 73 7.80 12.30 -4.36
CA MET A 73 6.62 11.43 -4.38
C MET A 73 5.34 12.15 -3.96
N GLY A 74 5.48 13.30 -3.27
CA GLY A 74 4.36 14.05 -2.76
C GLY A 74 4.66 14.70 -1.41
N VAL A 75 3.64 14.78 -0.56
CA VAL A 75 3.75 15.39 0.78
C VAL A 75 3.41 14.36 1.86
N LEU A 76 4.22 14.31 2.89
CA LEU A 76 4.05 13.45 4.06
C LEU A 76 3.83 14.33 5.29
N LYS A 77 2.69 14.19 5.94
CA LYS A 77 2.49 14.76 7.27
C LYS A 77 3.11 13.87 8.32
N VAL A 78 3.78 14.50 9.26
CA VAL A 78 4.46 13.81 10.35
C VAL A 78 4.05 14.38 11.70
N THR A 79 4.22 13.61 12.76
CA THR A 79 4.11 14.09 14.14
C THR A 79 5.32 14.97 14.52
N ILE A 80 5.33 15.50 15.74
CA ILE A 80 6.49 16.21 16.31
C ILE A 80 7.74 15.30 16.37
N GLU A 81 7.52 14.00 16.58
CA GLU A 81 8.55 12.96 16.60
C GLU A 81 8.92 12.45 15.20
N ASP A 82 8.44 13.16 14.18
CA ASP A 82 8.67 12.81 12.79
C ASP A 82 8.03 11.46 12.32
N ILE A 83 7.04 10.95 13.01
CA ILE A 83 6.30 9.72 12.62
C ILE A 83 5.29 10.07 11.53
N PRO A 84 5.27 9.35 10.39
CA PRO A 84 4.30 9.57 9.33
C PRO A 84 2.86 9.32 9.78
N THR A 85 1.96 10.26 9.51
CA THR A 85 0.53 10.14 9.82
C THR A 85 -0.37 10.14 8.59
N GLU A 86 -0.01 10.93 7.58
CA GLU A 86 -0.78 11.04 6.35
C GLU A 86 0.16 11.24 5.16
N ALA A 87 -0.13 10.60 4.03
CA ALA A 87 0.64 10.72 2.80
C ALA A 87 -0.24 11.17 1.64
N PHE A 88 0.13 12.27 0.99
CA PHE A 88 -0.46 12.74 -0.27
C PHE A 88 0.50 12.41 -1.39
N ILE A 89 0.16 11.45 -2.23
CA ILE A 89 1.08 10.81 -3.15
C ILE A 89 0.69 11.11 -4.58
N ASN A 90 1.67 11.46 -5.41
CA ASN A 90 1.49 11.58 -6.85
C ASN A 90 0.99 10.24 -7.42
N ARG A 91 -0.10 10.27 -8.16
CA ARG A 91 -0.74 9.07 -8.69
C ARG A 91 0.19 8.24 -9.58
N THR A 92 0.93 8.89 -10.46
CA THR A 92 1.84 8.20 -11.39
C THR A 92 2.95 7.46 -10.63
N LEU A 93 3.51 8.11 -9.60
CA LEU A 93 4.55 7.49 -8.76
C LEU A 93 3.99 6.39 -7.85
N PHE A 94 2.74 6.55 -7.37
CA PHE A 94 2.06 5.49 -6.66
C PHE A 94 1.94 4.24 -7.52
N ASP A 95 1.44 4.38 -8.74
CA ASP A 95 1.24 3.26 -9.66
C ASP A 95 2.56 2.59 -10.07
N ALA A 96 3.62 3.38 -10.24
CA ALA A 96 4.92 2.88 -10.69
C ALA A 96 5.77 2.24 -9.59
N GLU A 97 5.70 2.77 -8.35
CA GLU A 97 6.71 2.44 -7.33
C GLU A 97 6.13 1.91 -6.02
N LEU A 98 4.85 2.21 -5.71
CA LEU A 98 4.22 1.83 -4.45
C LEU A 98 3.26 0.64 -4.59
N CYS A 99 3.12 0.09 -5.78
CA CYS A 99 2.35 -1.13 -5.99
C CYS A 99 3.29 -2.35 -5.99
N PRO A 100 2.89 -3.47 -5.38
CA PRO A 100 3.63 -4.72 -5.48
C PRO A 100 3.78 -5.15 -6.94
N VAL A 101 4.92 -5.76 -7.28
CA VAL A 101 5.17 -6.27 -8.64
C VAL A 101 4.11 -7.31 -9.00
N GLY A 102 3.47 -7.11 -10.14
CA GLY A 102 2.41 -8.00 -10.63
C GLY A 102 1.00 -7.63 -10.18
N ASP A 103 0.84 -6.71 -9.23
CA ASP A 103 -0.48 -6.23 -8.83
C ASP A 103 -0.95 -5.04 -9.69
N VAL A 104 -2.26 -4.99 -9.91
CA VAL A 104 -2.90 -3.85 -10.58
C VAL A 104 -3.13 -2.73 -9.56
N PRO A 105 -2.75 -1.47 -9.82
CA PRO A 105 -2.90 -0.35 -8.88
C PRO A 105 -4.31 -0.22 -8.30
N LYS A 106 -5.35 -0.48 -9.09
CA LYS A 106 -6.75 -0.45 -8.64
C LYS A 106 -7.04 -1.46 -7.52
N VAL A 107 -6.42 -2.63 -7.56
CA VAL A 107 -6.57 -3.68 -6.53
C VAL A 107 -5.92 -3.25 -5.23
N VAL A 108 -4.71 -2.66 -5.32
CA VAL A 108 -3.98 -2.12 -4.16
C VAL A 108 -4.76 -0.99 -3.49
N LEU A 109 -5.30 -0.05 -4.28
CA LEU A 109 -6.14 1.04 -3.77
C LEU A 109 -7.44 0.54 -3.14
N SER A 110 -8.05 -0.50 -3.72
CA SER A 110 -9.22 -1.16 -3.12
C SER A 110 -8.88 -1.81 -1.79
N ALA A 111 -7.71 -2.43 -1.64
CA ALA A 111 -7.25 -3.01 -0.38
C ALA A 111 -7.04 -1.92 0.69
N LEU A 112 -6.40 -0.80 0.34
CA LEU A 112 -6.25 0.36 1.22
C LEU A 112 -7.61 0.94 1.66
N ALA A 113 -8.57 1.02 0.72
CA ALA A 113 -9.92 1.51 1.02
C ALA A 113 -10.68 0.56 1.97
N LYS A 114 -10.60 -0.74 1.76
CA LYS A 114 -11.22 -1.75 2.65
C LYS A 114 -10.66 -1.70 4.07
N GLN A 115 -9.37 -1.39 4.22
CA GLN A 115 -8.72 -1.20 5.52
C GLN A 115 -8.94 0.19 6.13
N GLY A 116 -9.72 1.07 5.47
CA GLY A 116 -9.99 2.42 5.94
C GLY A 116 -8.81 3.38 5.86
N LEU A 117 -7.72 3.00 5.19
CA LEU A 117 -6.51 3.80 5.07
C LEU A 117 -6.51 4.72 3.85
N LEU A 118 -7.41 4.55 2.91
CA LEU A 118 -7.54 5.42 1.74
C LEU A 118 -8.63 6.45 1.96
N LYS A 119 -8.29 7.73 1.92
CA LYS A 119 -9.27 8.83 1.90
C LYS A 119 -9.58 9.25 0.47
N GLN A 120 -10.85 9.40 0.17
CA GLN A 120 -11.35 9.76 -1.16
C GLN A 120 -12.48 10.78 -1.02
N ASN A 121 -12.45 11.80 -1.87
CA ASN A 121 -13.48 12.81 -1.93
C ASN A 121 -13.87 13.20 -3.37
N ASP A 122 -13.24 12.60 -4.36
CA ASP A 122 -13.53 12.84 -5.78
C ASP A 122 -14.51 11.80 -6.29
N ARG A 123 -15.77 12.20 -6.49
CA ARG A 123 -16.83 11.31 -7.00
C ARG A 123 -16.59 10.85 -8.44
N SER A 124 -15.87 11.66 -9.23
CA SER A 124 -15.57 11.37 -10.64
C SER A 124 -14.38 10.43 -10.82
N HIS A 125 -13.52 10.31 -9.81
CA HIS A 125 -12.31 9.51 -9.86
C HIS A 125 -12.22 8.62 -8.61
N PRO A 126 -12.73 7.39 -8.68
CA PRO A 126 -12.65 6.44 -7.58
C PRO A 126 -11.19 6.28 -7.09
N HIS A 127 -11.02 6.18 -5.79
CA HIS A 127 -9.72 6.06 -5.12
C HIS A 127 -8.80 7.31 -5.21
N MET A 128 -9.34 8.46 -5.64
CA MET A 128 -8.58 9.70 -5.69
C MET A 128 -9.09 10.70 -4.66
N PHE A 129 -8.17 11.52 -4.18
CA PHE A 129 -8.45 12.65 -3.33
C PHE A 129 -8.16 13.94 -4.11
N LYS A 130 -9.14 14.84 -4.16
CA LYS A 130 -8.96 16.17 -4.73
C LYS A 130 -8.63 17.13 -3.60
N ALA A 131 -7.37 17.55 -3.56
CA ALA A 131 -6.92 18.54 -2.60
C ALA A 131 -7.49 19.92 -2.91
N SER A 132 -8.06 20.59 -1.92
CA SER A 132 -8.67 21.91 -2.04
C SER A 132 -8.30 22.78 -0.84
N GLY A 133 -8.57 24.08 -0.94
CA GLY A 133 -8.30 25.06 0.11
C GLY A 133 -6.79 25.26 0.38
N PRO A 134 -6.42 25.67 1.61
CA PRO A 134 -5.02 25.94 1.96
C PRO A 134 -4.10 24.71 1.77
N ILE A 135 -4.57 23.52 2.18
CA ILE A 135 -3.84 22.27 1.99
C ILE A 135 -3.59 22.01 0.51
N GLY A 136 -4.61 22.20 -0.34
CA GLY A 136 -4.47 22.01 -1.78
C GLY A 136 -3.43 22.94 -2.40
N LYS A 137 -3.38 24.19 -2.00
CA LYS A 137 -2.37 25.16 -2.46
C LYS A 137 -0.96 24.77 -2.03
N MET A 138 -0.82 24.23 -0.83
CA MET A 138 0.47 23.83 -0.27
C MET A 138 1.02 22.57 -0.95
N ILE A 139 0.17 21.56 -1.22
CA ILE A 139 0.62 20.26 -1.75
C ILE A 139 0.66 20.22 -3.28
N ALA A 140 -0.11 21.07 -3.98
CA ALA A 140 -0.21 21.06 -5.44
C ALA A 140 1.15 21.17 -6.17
N PRO A 141 2.13 21.97 -5.74
CA PRO A 141 3.45 22.03 -6.37
C PRO A 141 4.22 20.72 -6.35
N HIS A 142 3.92 19.83 -5.39
CA HIS A 142 4.56 18.53 -5.20
C HIS A 142 3.80 17.36 -5.84
N LEU A 143 2.65 17.67 -6.45
CA LEU A 143 1.78 16.70 -7.11
C LEU A 143 1.57 17.13 -8.56
N SER A 144 1.49 16.18 -9.48
CA SER A 144 1.18 16.47 -10.88
C SER A 144 -0.30 16.87 -11.06
N GLY A 145 -0.75 17.89 -10.33
CA GLY A 145 -2.12 18.38 -10.35
C GLY A 145 -2.83 18.30 -9.01
N ALA A 146 -4.13 18.63 -9.02
CA ALA A 146 -4.94 18.70 -7.79
C ALA A 146 -5.40 17.34 -7.24
N ARG A 147 -5.14 16.25 -7.96
CA ARG A 147 -5.54 14.90 -7.56
C ARG A 147 -4.36 14.09 -7.08
N CYS A 148 -4.56 13.37 -5.99
CA CYS A 148 -3.52 12.52 -5.39
C CYS A 148 -4.13 11.25 -4.78
N VAL A 149 -3.29 10.29 -4.47
CA VAL A 149 -3.63 9.17 -3.58
C VAL A 149 -3.39 9.65 -2.14
N TYR A 150 -4.43 9.66 -1.32
CA TYR A 150 -4.34 10.09 0.06
C TYR A 150 -4.43 8.89 1.00
N VAL A 151 -3.31 8.51 1.60
CA VAL A 151 -3.18 7.39 2.52
C VAL A 151 -3.03 7.91 3.95
N VAL A 152 -3.85 7.37 4.85
CA VAL A 152 -3.69 7.56 6.30
C VAL A 152 -2.77 6.46 6.80
N MET A 153 -1.67 6.83 7.40
CA MET A 153 -0.71 5.87 7.93
C MET A 153 -1.25 5.26 9.23
N PRO A 154 -1.17 3.93 9.40
CA PRO A 154 -1.54 3.32 10.68
C PRO A 154 -0.59 3.83 11.76
N VAL A 155 -1.15 4.22 12.89
CA VAL A 155 -0.35 4.52 14.08
C VAL A 155 0.27 3.21 14.55
N VAL A 156 1.57 3.08 14.39
CA VAL A 156 2.31 1.98 15.03
C VAL A 156 2.38 2.37 16.51
N GLU A 157 1.45 1.88 17.31
CA GLU A 157 1.66 1.89 18.75
C GLU A 157 2.96 1.12 18.99
N SER A 158 4.00 1.83 19.35
CA SER A 158 5.21 1.21 19.89
C SER A 158 4.74 0.44 21.12
N SER A 159 4.55 -0.86 20.98
CA SER A 159 4.34 -1.76 22.11
C SER A 159 5.56 -1.57 23.02
N GLY A 160 5.38 -0.70 24.00
CA GLY A 160 6.33 -0.54 25.08
C GLY A 160 6.52 -1.89 25.71
N ASN A 161 7.67 -2.48 25.44
CA ASN A 161 8.15 -3.67 26.11
C ASN A 161 8.36 -3.25 27.58
N SER A 162 7.29 -3.41 28.38
CA SER A 162 7.44 -3.33 29.83
C SER A 162 8.10 -4.61 30.26
N ALA A 163 9.40 -4.54 30.48
CA ALA A 163 10.17 -5.55 31.18
C ALA A 163 9.81 -5.54 32.67
#